data_a2be73a12419ab3cc42059728fefe836
#
_entry.id   a2be73a12419ab3cc42059728fefe836
#
_cell.length_a   1.000
_cell.length_b   1.000
_cell.length_c   1.000
_cell.angle_alpha   90.00
_cell.angle_beta   90.00
_cell.angle_gamma   90.00
#
_symmetry.space_group_name_H-M   'P 1'
#
loop_
_entity.id
_entity.type
_entity.pdbx_description
1 polymer ?
#
loop_
_entity_poly.entity_id
_entity_poly.type
_entity_poly.pdbx_seq_one_letter_code
_entity_poly.pdbx_strand_id
1 'polypeptide(L)'
;EERELSLFYYAKLVLGVYGYESERYITTYTFKDNNAIEYIGGNNPYSEYFGNLHAYLTILGGENITVSGDTKEFIGFGGEAEKPKAMEFSNLSNKTGSIYDPCLSACSRIKLKPHEVKEVVIVFGQDEQENIIKVIDKYRDINNAHTALENVKKYWNDLLGGIRVSTPDRSMDYMLNGWLL
;
A
#
# COMPACT_ATOMS: atom_id res chain seq x y z
N GLU A 1 24.67 -3.64 -16.67
CA GLU A 1 23.64 -4.31 -17.49
C GLU A 1 22.29 -3.67 -17.22
N GLU A 2 21.45 -3.59 -18.24
CA GLU A 2 20.05 -3.21 -18.11
C GLU A 2 19.30 -4.32 -17.36
N ARG A 3 18.37 -3.94 -16.46
CA ARG A 3 17.57 -4.85 -15.66
C ARG A 3 16.09 -4.48 -15.73
N GLU A 4 15.25 -5.49 -15.79
CA GLU A 4 13.82 -5.35 -15.61
C GLU A 4 13.43 -6.06 -14.31
N LEU A 5 12.75 -5.32 -13.42
CA LEU A 5 12.30 -5.79 -12.12
C LEU A 5 10.78 -5.69 -12.05
N SER A 6 10.15 -6.60 -11.33
CA SER A 6 8.74 -6.50 -10.97
C SER A 6 8.64 -6.16 -9.49
N LEU A 7 7.96 -5.06 -9.18
CA LEU A 7 7.67 -4.64 -7.82
C LEU A 7 6.25 -5.08 -7.48
N PHE A 8 6.11 -5.85 -6.41
CA PHE A 8 4.82 -6.31 -5.90
C PHE A 8 4.49 -5.66 -4.58
N TYR A 9 3.22 -5.34 -4.38
CA TYR A 9 2.67 -4.95 -3.08
C TYR A 9 1.40 -5.74 -2.80
N TYR A 10 1.22 -6.12 -1.54
CA TYR A 10 0.06 -6.88 -1.08
C TYR A 10 -0.42 -6.33 0.25
N ALA A 11 -1.75 -6.20 0.37
CA ALA A 11 -2.42 -5.85 1.61
C ALA A 11 -3.68 -6.70 1.78
N LYS A 12 -3.76 -7.45 2.87
CA LYS A 12 -4.99 -8.16 3.27
C LYS A 12 -6.04 -7.14 3.69
N LEU A 13 -7.27 -7.32 3.22
CA LEU A 13 -8.39 -6.46 3.59
C LEU A 13 -9.15 -7.03 4.79
N VAL A 14 -9.51 -6.14 5.71
CA VAL A 14 -10.44 -6.44 6.81
C VAL A 14 -11.73 -5.65 6.67
N LEU A 15 -11.68 -4.34 6.44
CA LEU A 15 -12.80 -3.41 6.22
C LEU A 15 -14.03 -3.70 7.12
N GLY A 16 -13.75 -3.91 8.40
CA GLY A 16 -14.73 -4.23 9.44
C GLY A 16 -14.04 -4.53 10.74
N VAL A 17 -14.82 -4.94 11.75
CA VAL A 17 -14.29 -5.24 13.09
C VAL A 17 -13.47 -6.54 13.08
N TYR A 18 -13.99 -7.56 12.40
CA TYR A 18 -13.35 -8.89 12.32
C TYR A 18 -13.20 -9.32 10.86
N GLY A 19 -11.98 -9.74 10.48
CA GLY A 19 -11.67 -10.14 9.10
C GLY A 19 -12.56 -11.27 8.59
N TYR A 20 -12.73 -12.34 9.38
CA TYR A 20 -13.54 -13.51 9.03
C TYR A 20 -15.04 -13.21 8.83
N GLU A 21 -15.55 -12.14 9.44
CA GLU A 21 -16.93 -11.69 9.23
C GLU A 21 -17.06 -10.77 8.03
N SER A 22 -16.08 -9.91 7.82
CA SER A 22 -16.11 -8.83 6.84
C SER A 22 -15.77 -9.31 5.42
N GLU A 23 -14.85 -10.26 5.27
CA GLU A 23 -14.27 -10.64 3.97
C GLU A 23 -15.31 -11.03 2.93
N ARG A 24 -16.42 -11.68 3.34
CA ARG A 24 -17.51 -12.07 2.45
C ARG A 24 -18.28 -10.91 1.83
N TYR A 25 -18.19 -9.73 2.42
CA TYR A 25 -18.90 -8.51 2.00
C TYR A 25 -18.00 -7.53 1.25
N ILE A 26 -16.70 -7.81 1.20
CA ILE A 26 -15.75 -6.95 0.53
C ILE A 26 -15.82 -7.23 -0.99
N THR A 27 -15.99 -6.14 -1.73
CA THR A 27 -15.89 -6.18 -3.20
C THR A 27 -14.71 -5.34 -3.62
N THR A 28 -13.83 -5.92 -4.44
CA THR A 28 -12.69 -5.22 -5.04
C THR A 28 -13.04 -4.73 -6.44
N TYR A 29 -12.40 -3.65 -6.87
CA TYR A 29 -12.62 -3.05 -8.19
C TYR A 29 -11.36 -2.35 -8.69
N THR A 30 -11.32 -2.05 -9.99
CA THR A 30 -10.28 -1.19 -10.57
C THR A 30 -10.88 0.13 -11.02
N PHE A 31 -10.17 1.21 -10.77
CA PHE A 31 -10.41 2.50 -11.42
C PHE A 31 -9.43 2.64 -12.59
N LYS A 32 -9.94 3.10 -13.74
CA LYS A 32 -9.15 3.25 -14.97
C LYS A 32 -9.31 4.66 -15.54
N ASP A 33 -8.19 5.21 -15.98
CA ASP A 33 -8.17 6.39 -16.83
C ASP A 33 -7.52 6.01 -18.17
N ASN A 34 -8.14 6.44 -19.28
CA ASN A 34 -7.67 6.12 -20.65
C ASN A 34 -7.32 4.65 -20.85
N ASN A 35 -8.11 3.72 -20.29
CA ASN A 35 -7.91 2.28 -20.27
C ASN A 35 -6.71 1.76 -19.45
N ALA A 36 -5.92 2.64 -18.85
CA ALA A 36 -4.87 2.25 -17.90
C ALA A 36 -5.46 2.09 -16.48
N ILE A 37 -4.97 1.10 -15.73
CA ILE A 37 -5.35 0.93 -14.33
C ILE A 37 -4.64 2.01 -13.51
N GLU A 38 -5.42 2.86 -12.84
CA GLU A 38 -4.92 3.90 -11.95
C GLU A 38 -4.72 3.36 -10.52
N TYR A 39 -5.70 2.57 -10.05
CA TYR A 39 -5.61 1.92 -8.76
C TYR A 39 -6.56 0.71 -8.68
N ILE A 40 -6.29 -0.17 -7.72
CA ILE A 40 -7.25 -1.15 -7.22
C ILE A 40 -7.86 -0.63 -5.94
N GLY A 41 -9.18 -0.75 -5.81
CA GLY A 41 -9.93 -0.39 -4.61
C GLY A 41 -10.69 -1.58 -4.04
N GLY A 42 -11.08 -1.44 -2.77
CA GLY A 42 -11.95 -2.39 -2.07
C GLY A 42 -12.87 -1.67 -1.10
N ASN A 43 -14.11 -2.14 -1.01
CA ASN A 43 -15.13 -1.56 -0.13
C ASN A 43 -16.00 -2.66 0.48
N ASN A 44 -16.44 -2.42 1.72
CA ASN A 44 -17.47 -3.20 2.40
C ASN A 44 -18.69 -2.31 2.64
N PRO A 45 -19.66 -2.23 1.70
CA PRO A 45 -20.80 -1.32 1.81
C PRO A 45 -21.77 -1.67 2.94
N TYR A 46 -21.64 -2.86 3.53
CA TYR A 46 -22.49 -3.32 4.64
C TYR A 46 -21.89 -3.00 6.01
N SER A 47 -20.71 -2.44 6.08
CA SER A 47 -20.10 -2.01 7.33
C SER A 47 -20.79 -0.75 7.85
N GLU A 48 -21.27 -0.76 9.08
CA GLU A 48 -21.90 0.39 9.72
C GLU A 48 -20.94 1.59 9.85
N TYR A 49 -19.67 1.33 10.12
CA TYR A 49 -18.67 2.38 10.38
C TYR A 49 -17.80 2.72 9.18
N PHE A 50 -17.65 1.80 8.23
CA PHE A 50 -16.68 1.91 7.13
C PHE A 50 -17.32 1.81 5.74
N GLY A 51 -18.66 1.74 5.67
CA GLY A 51 -19.36 1.51 4.40
C GLY A 51 -19.12 2.57 3.33
N ASN A 52 -18.81 3.80 3.73
CA ASN A 52 -18.48 4.91 2.82
C ASN A 52 -16.98 5.01 2.49
N LEU A 53 -16.14 4.23 3.20
CA LEU A 53 -14.70 4.26 3.02
C LEU A 53 -14.26 3.14 2.07
N HIS A 54 -13.37 3.50 1.16
CA HIS A 54 -12.76 2.59 0.21
C HIS A 54 -11.28 2.47 0.50
N ALA A 55 -10.80 1.25 0.69
CA ALA A 55 -9.35 1.00 0.66
C ALA A 55 -8.87 1.13 -0.78
N TYR A 56 -7.65 1.63 -0.99
CA TYR A 56 -7.07 1.75 -2.32
C TYR A 56 -5.57 1.52 -2.31
N LEU A 57 -5.05 1.07 -3.45
CA LEU A 57 -3.64 0.77 -3.67
C LEU A 57 -3.24 1.10 -5.08
N THR A 58 -2.11 1.80 -5.24
CA THR A 58 -1.44 1.99 -6.54
C THR A 58 0.08 2.06 -6.38
N ILE A 59 0.80 1.86 -7.49
CA ILE A 59 2.25 2.00 -7.59
C ILE A 59 2.54 3.05 -8.67
N LEU A 60 3.12 4.17 -8.28
CA LEU A 60 3.45 5.30 -9.16
C LEU A 60 4.94 5.29 -9.52
N GLY A 61 5.28 5.69 -10.74
CA GLY A 61 6.65 5.75 -11.24
C GLY A 61 7.14 4.45 -11.89
N GLY A 62 6.35 3.39 -11.90
CA GLY A 62 6.59 2.17 -12.67
C GLY A 62 5.82 2.13 -13.99
N GLU A 63 5.98 1.02 -14.72
CA GLU A 63 5.31 0.77 -15.99
C GLU A 63 4.29 -0.37 -15.83
N ASN A 64 3.18 -0.32 -16.58
CA ASN A 64 2.21 -1.41 -16.70
C ASN A 64 1.72 -1.97 -15.36
N ILE A 65 0.94 -1.18 -14.64
CA ILE A 65 0.31 -1.64 -13.40
C ILE A 65 -0.68 -2.77 -13.72
N THR A 66 -0.50 -3.91 -13.04
CA THR A 66 -1.45 -5.00 -12.98
C THR A 66 -1.84 -5.27 -11.55
N VAL A 67 -3.05 -5.74 -11.31
CA VAL A 67 -3.61 -5.86 -9.96
C VAL A 67 -4.29 -7.20 -9.75
N SER A 68 -4.52 -7.55 -8.50
CA SER A 68 -5.45 -8.62 -8.16
C SER A 68 -6.12 -8.36 -6.80
N GLY A 69 -7.40 -8.68 -6.73
CA GLY A 69 -8.18 -8.70 -5.50
C GLY A 69 -8.20 -10.07 -4.81
N ASP A 70 -7.48 -11.06 -5.34
CA ASP A 70 -7.54 -12.45 -4.89
C ASP A 70 -6.26 -12.87 -4.16
N THR A 71 -6.37 -13.09 -2.84
CA THR A 71 -5.27 -13.59 -2.01
C THR A 71 -4.70 -14.91 -2.53
N LYS A 72 -5.54 -15.79 -3.07
CA LYS A 72 -5.09 -17.08 -3.61
C LYS A 72 -4.23 -16.93 -4.85
N GLU A 73 -4.50 -15.92 -5.68
CA GLU A 73 -3.62 -15.61 -6.81
C GLU A 73 -2.27 -15.09 -6.32
N PHE A 74 -2.28 -14.20 -5.33
CA PHE A 74 -1.06 -13.56 -4.87
C PHE A 74 -0.19 -14.49 -4.00
N ILE A 75 -0.75 -15.02 -2.93
CA ILE A 75 -0.02 -15.87 -1.96
C ILE A 75 0.11 -17.31 -2.48
N GLY A 76 -0.92 -17.85 -3.13
CA GLY A 76 -1.05 -19.25 -3.48
C GLY A 76 -1.98 -20.00 -2.54
N PHE A 77 -2.44 -21.17 -2.98
CA PHE A 77 -3.27 -22.03 -2.14
C PHE A 77 -2.38 -22.74 -1.10
N GLY A 78 -2.60 -22.45 0.19
CA GLY A 78 -1.73 -22.94 1.27
C GLY A 78 -0.32 -22.37 1.24
N GLY A 79 -0.11 -21.24 0.52
CA GLY A 79 1.19 -20.57 0.42
C GLY A 79 1.49 -19.69 1.63
N GLU A 80 2.73 -19.25 1.69
CA GLU A 80 3.27 -18.41 2.75
C GLU A 80 3.58 -17.01 2.22
N ALA A 81 3.41 -16.00 3.08
CA ALA A 81 3.64 -14.59 2.71
C ALA A 81 5.12 -14.29 2.38
N GLU A 82 6.04 -15.08 2.95
CA GLU A 82 7.49 -14.96 2.71
C GLU A 82 7.90 -15.37 1.30
N LYS A 83 7.09 -16.22 0.65
CA LYS A 83 7.32 -16.68 -0.73
C LYS A 83 6.02 -16.70 -1.52
N PRO A 84 5.44 -15.54 -1.82
CA PRO A 84 4.16 -15.50 -2.51
C PRO A 84 4.28 -16.00 -3.95
N LYS A 85 3.27 -16.77 -4.39
CA LYS A 85 3.21 -17.35 -5.73
C LYS A 85 3.25 -16.30 -6.85
N ALA A 86 2.76 -15.09 -6.58
CA ALA A 86 2.79 -13.99 -7.53
C ALA A 86 4.20 -13.64 -8.01
N MET A 87 5.25 -13.91 -7.21
CA MET A 87 6.64 -13.66 -7.63
C MET A 87 7.14 -14.60 -8.74
N GLU A 88 6.41 -15.68 -9.03
CA GLU A 88 6.70 -16.57 -10.17
C GLU A 88 6.20 -15.99 -11.50
N PHE A 89 5.38 -14.94 -11.45
CA PHE A 89 4.77 -14.31 -12.61
C PHE A 89 5.30 -12.89 -12.81
N SER A 90 5.21 -12.40 -14.04
CA SER A 90 5.60 -11.02 -14.36
C SER A 90 4.45 -10.02 -14.23
N ASN A 91 3.20 -10.49 -14.14
CA ASN A 91 1.99 -9.67 -14.04
C ASN A 91 0.93 -10.40 -13.20
N LEU A 92 0.02 -9.61 -12.61
CA LEU A 92 -1.21 -10.11 -12.01
C LEU A 92 -2.34 -10.15 -13.07
N SER A 93 -3.39 -10.92 -12.82
CA SER A 93 -4.46 -11.21 -13.80
C SER A 93 -5.49 -10.08 -13.99
N ASN A 94 -5.41 -9.01 -13.22
CA ASN A 94 -6.42 -7.94 -13.12
C ASN A 94 -7.79 -8.42 -12.61
N LYS A 95 -7.80 -9.52 -11.85
CA LYS A 95 -9.00 -10.09 -11.26
C LYS A 95 -9.49 -9.24 -10.09
N THR A 96 -10.74 -8.80 -10.18
CA THR A 96 -11.44 -8.05 -9.13
C THR A 96 -12.89 -8.49 -9.02
N GLY A 97 -13.62 -8.00 -8.04
CA GLY A 97 -15.01 -8.32 -7.79
C GLY A 97 -15.23 -8.88 -6.39
N SER A 98 -16.32 -9.62 -6.23
CA SER A 98 -16.64 -10.36 -5.00
C SER A 98 -15.81 -11.64 -4.96
N ILE A 99 -14.80 -11.68 -4.11
CA ILE A 99 -13.82 -12.75 -4.01
C ILE A 99 -13.82 -13.28 -2.59
N TYR A 100 -13.71 -14.59 -2.41
CA TYR A 100 -13.82 -15.26 -1.10
C TYR A 100 -12.76 -14.79 -0.09
N ASP A 101 -11.55 -14.53 -0.56
CA ASP A 101 -10.42 -14.05 0.27
C ASP A 101 -9.84 -12.78 -0.36
N PRO A 102 -10.48 -11.62 -0.09
CA PRO A 102 -10.14 -10.38 -0.77
C PRO A 102 -8.86 -9.75 -0.24
N CYS A 103 -8.10 -9.19 -1.18
CA CYS A 103 -6.91 -8.37 -0.90
C CYS A 103 -6.84 -7.19 -1.86
N LEU A 104 -5.93 -6.27 -1.60
CA LEU A 104 -5.40 -5.37 -2.61
C LEU A 104 -3.98 -5.78 -2.93
N SER A 105 -3.74 -6.16 -4.17
CA SER A 105 -2.39 -6.41 -4.65
C SER A 105 -2.14 -5.73 -5.98
N ALA A 106 -0.92 -5.26 -6.15
CA ALA A 106 -0.47 -4.58 -7.36
C ALA A 106 0.93 -5.04 -7.74
N CYS A 107 1.18 -5.09 -9.03
CA CYS A 107 2.49 -5.33 -9.61
C CYS A 107 2.79 -4.22 -10.63
N SER A 108 3.99 -3.68 -10.60
CA SER A 108 4.49 -2.73 -11.60
C SER A 108 5.88 -3.11 -12.05
N ARG A 109 6.17 -2.90 -13.33
CA ARG A 109 7.49 -3.15 -13.91
C ARG A 109 8.37 -1.92 -13.81
N ILE A 110 9.64 -2.16 -13.53
CA ILE A 110 10.66 -1.13 -13.40
C ILE A 110 11.83 -1.54 -14.28
N LYS A 111 12.13 -0.72 -15.30
CA LYS A 111 13.34 -0.87 -16.11
C LYS A 111 14.40 0.06 -15.60
N LEU A 112 15.59 -0.47 -15.39
CA LEU A 112 16.76 0.23 -14.90
C LEU A 112 17.91 0.10 -15.90
N LYS A 113 18.47 1.21 -16.32
CA LYS A 113 19.75 1.25 -17.04
C LYS A 113 20.92 1.02 -16.08
N PRO A 114 22.12 0.70 -16.58
CA PRO A 114 23.30 0.60 -15.72
C PRO A 114 23.50 1.89 -14.92
N HIS A 115 23.66 1.75 -13.60
CA HIS A 115 23.86 2.86 -12.64
C HIS A 115 22.66 3.83 -12.50
N GLU A 116 21.49 3.51 -13.07
CA GLU A 116 20.27 4.29 -12.88
C GLU A 116 19.66 4.01 -11.50
N VAL A 117 19.18 5.06 -10.86
CA VAL A 117 18.36 5.02 -9.65
C VAL A 117 16.96 5.49 -10.05
N LYS A 118 15.95 4.71 -9.72
CA LYS A 118 14.54 5.04 -9.96
C LYS A 118 13.77 4.96 -8.65
N GLU A 119 13.06 6.01 -8.34
CA GLU A 119 12.18 6.06 -7.19
C GLU A 119 10.74 5.72 -7.63
N VAL A 120 10.05 4.97 -6.80
CA VAL A 120 8.63 4.64 -6.97
C VAL A 120 7.88 4.96 -5.71
N VAL A 121 6.62 5.37 -5.84
CA VAL A 121 5.74 5.67 -4.71
C VAL A 121 4.64 4.64 -4.68
N ILE A 122 4.50 3.94 -3.55
CA ILE A 122 3.34 3.10 -3.28
C ILE A 122 2.37 3.94 -2.47
N VAL A 123 1.16 4.15 -3.01
CA VAL A 123 0.09 4.84 -2.31
C VAL A 123 -0.93 3.79 -1.86
N PHE A 124 -1.04 3.64 -0.55
CA PHE A 124 -1.99 2.73 0.09
C PHE A 124 -2.71 3.47 1.20
N GLY A 125 -4.03 3.35 1.26
CA GLY A 125 -4.82 4.04 2.28
C GLY A 125 -6.30 3.73 2.18
N GLN A 126 -7.09 4.53 2.89
CA GLN A 126 -8.55 4.53 2.81
C GLN A 126 -9.06 5.97 2.77
N ASP A 127 -10.10 6.20 1.98
CA ASP A 127 -10.80 7.49 1.89
C ASP A 127 -12.19 7.28 1.25
N GLU A 128 -12.99 8.32 1.21
CA GLU A 128 -14.17 8.35 0.37
C GLU A 128 -13.77 8.31 -1.11
N GLN A 129 -14.56 7.62 -1.93
CA GLN A 129 -14.19 7.33 -3.31
C GLN A 129 -13.81 8.57 -4.13
N GLU A 130 -14.49 9.70 -3.91
CA GLU A 130 -14.24 10.97 -4.61
C GLU A 130 -12.88 11.63 -4.28
N ASN A 131 -12.26 11.25 -3.16
CA ASN A 131 -11.01 11.82 -2.71
C ASN A 131 -9.78 11.00 -3.17
N ILE A 132 -9.97 9.71 -3.45
CA ILE A 132 -8.87 8.78 -3.76
C ILE A 132 -8.01 9.31 -4.91
N ILE A 133 -8.64 9.71 -6.01
CA ILE A 133 -7.89 10.18 -7.19
C ILE A 133 -7.10 11.47 -6.88
N LYS A 134 -7.64 12.35 -6.05
CA LYS A 134 -6.95 13.60 -5.63
C LYS A 134 -5.68 13.27 -4.84
N VAL A 135 -5.74 12.24 -3.98
CA VAL A 135 -4.58 11.78 -3.20
C VAL A 135 -3.55 11.14 -4.13
N ILE A 136 -3.96 10.29 -5.05
CA ILE A 136 -3.08 9.65 -6.02
C ILE A 136 -2.38 10.72 -6.88
N ASP A 137 -3.12 11.69 -7.43
CA ASP A 137 -2.57 12.76 -8.26
C ASP A 137 -1.56 13.63 -7.51
N LYS A 138 -1.82 13.89 -6.22
CA LYS A 138 -0.85 14.59 -5.37
C LYS A 138 0.50 13.87 -5.32
N TYR A 139 0.50 12.55 -5.21
CA TYR A 139 1.73 11.77 -5.06
C TYR A 139 2.35 11.30 -6.38
N ARG A 140 1.77 11.65 -7.54
CA ARG A 140 2.44 11.49 -8.85
C ARG A 140 3.73 12.31 -8.94
N ASP A 141 3.77 13.48 -8.26
CA ASP A 141 5.02 14.20 -8.06
C ASP A 141 5.74 13.63 -6.84
N ILE A 142 6.88 12.98 -7.05
CA ILE A 142 7.72 12.37 -6.03
C ILE A 142 8.13 13.36 -4.92
N ASN A 143 8.27 14.66 -5.26
CA ASN A 143 8.62 15.70 -4.28
C ASN A 143 7.54 15.84 -3.19
N ASN A 144 6.28 15.56 -3.52
CA ASN A 144 5.22 15.55 -2.52
C ASN A 144 5.35 14.39 -1.53
N ALA A 145 5.88 13.23 -1.96
CA ALA A 145 6.18 12.12 -1.07
C ALA A 145 7.36 12.45 -0.14
N HIS A 146 8.43 13.05 -0.67
CA HIS A 146 9.55 13.53 0.15
C HIS A 146 9.09 14.58 1.16
N THR A 147 8.29 15.56 0.73
CA THR A 147 7.74 16.59 1.61
C THR A 147 6.85 15.98 2.71
N ALA A 148 6.03 15.00 2.37
CA ALA A 148 5.19 14.31 3.35
C ALA A 148 6.04 13.59 4.41
N LEU A 149 7.12 12.92 4.01
CA LEU A 149 8.04 12.25 4.93
C LEU A 149 8.71 13.26 5.88
N GLU A 150 9.21 14.38 5.37
CA GLU A 150 9.83 15.42 6.20
C GLU A 150 8.81 16.05 7.16
N ASN A 151 7.57 16.28 6.72
CA ASN A 151 6.50 16.79 7.59
C ASN A 151 6.16 15.80 8.71
N VAL A 152 6.10 14.49 8.43
CA VAL A 152 5.89 13.45 9.45
C VAL A 152 7.04 13.42 10.45
N LYS A 153 8.29 13.45 9.97
CA LYS A 153 9.47 13.51 10.86
C LYS A 153 9.43 14.75 11.75
N LYS A 154 9.13 15.91 11.17
CA LYS A 154 9.00 17.16 11.91
C LYS A 154 7.90 17.07 12.97
N TYR A 155 6.71 16.61 12.58
CA TYR A 155 5.58 16.45 13.51
C TYR A 155 5.96 15.59 14.73
N TRP A 156 6.56 14.42 14.50
CA TRP A 156 6.96 13.55 15.59
C TRP A 156 8.11 14.13 16.42
N ASN A 157 9.08 14.80 15.80
CA ASN A 157 10.14 15.48 16.53
C ASN A 157 9.60 16.61 17.41
N ASP A 158 8.64 17.38 16.92
CA ASP A 158 8.02 18.48 17.68
C ASP A 158 7.18 17.91 18.83
N LEU A 159 6.39 16.86 18.57
CA LEU A 159 5.53 16.22 19.57
C LEU A 159 6.35 15.53 20.68
N LEU A 160 7.35 14.74 20.32
CA LEU A 160 8.14 13.94 21.24
C LEU A 160 9.39 14.68 21.76
N GLY A 161 9.75 15.80 21.15
CA GLY A 161 10.94 16.59 21.49
C GLY A 161 10.80 17.48 22.72
N GLY A 162 9.60 17.57 23.31
CA GLY A 162 9.33 18.44 24.45
C GLY A 162 10.14 18.11 25.71
N ILE A 163 10.48 16.84 25.90
CA ILE A 163 11.38 16.37 26.97
C ILE A 163 12.39 15.42 26.33
N ARG A 164 13.68 15.74 26.46
CA ARG A 164 14.79 14.86 26.12
C ARG A 164 15.66 14.57 27.28
N VAL A 165 15.93 13.30 27.55
CA VAL A 165 16.76 12.82 28.63
C VAL A 165 18.10 12.35 28.06
N SER A 166 19.19 12.74 28.68
CA SER A 166 20.53 12.23 28.41
C SER A 166 21.14 11.71 29.71
N THR A 167 21.43 10.42 29.73
CA THR A 167 21.97 9.72 30.87
C THR A 167 23.32 9.09 30.54
N PRO A 168 24.11 8.66 31.54
CA PRO A 168 25.31 7.88 31.30
C PRO A 168 25.02 6.49 30.68
N ASP A 169 23.77 6.00 30.79
CA ASP A 169 23.33 4.73 30.19
C ASP A 169 22.51 4.97 28.90
N ARG A 170 23.12 4.64 27.78
CA ARG A 170 22.53 4.82 26.47
C ARG A 170 21.25 4.01 26.25
N SER A 171 21.12 2.86 26.92
CA SER A 171 19.90 2.04 26.86
C SER A 171 18.71 2.77 27.48
N MET A 172 18.96 3.51 28.55
CA MET A 172 17.98 4.33 29.23
C MET A 172 17.53 5.51 28.35
N ASP A 173 18.48 6.13 27.64
CA ASP A 173 18.16 7.20 26.68
C ASP A 173 17.24 6.72 25.56
N TYR A 174 17.47 5.53 24.99
CA TYR A 174 16.60 4.94 23.99
C TYR A 174 15.20 4.63 24.53
N MET A 175 15.11 4.13 25.74
CA MET A 175 13.81 3.85 26.38
C MET A 175 13.03 5.14 26.63
N LEU A 176 13.68 6.13 27.27
CA LEU A 176 13.01 7.36 27.71
C LEU A 176 12.72 8.34 26.56
N ASN A 177 13.52 8.35 25.48
CA ASN A 177 13.33 9.25 24.36
C ASN A 177 12.60 8.62 23.16
N GLY A 178 12.19 7.38 23.25
CA GLY A 178 11.57 6.69 22.12
C GLY A 178 10.50 5.67 22.49
N TRP A 179 10.86 4.67 23.30
CA TRP A 179 9.98 3.51 23.54
C TRP A 179 8.82 3.76 24.51
N LEU A 180 8.96 4.73 25.41
CA LEU A 180 7.95 5.05 26.41
C LEU A 180 7.10 6.29 26.06
N LEU A 181 7.22 6.78 24.81
CA LEU A 181 6.48 7.95 24.34
C LEU A 181 5.25 7.55 23.51
#